data_148f4031b98df03dcf679403878dd13c
#
_entry.id   148f4031b98df03dcf679403878dd13c
#
_cell.length_a   1.000
_cell.length_b   1.000
_cell.length_c   1.000
_cell.angle_alpha   90.00
_cell.angle_beta   90.00
_cell.angle_gamma   90.00
#
_symmetry.space_group_name_H-M   'P 1'
#
loop_
_entity.id
_entity.type
_entity.pdbx_description
1 polymer ?
#
loop_
_entity_poly.entity_id
_entity_poly.type
_entity_poly.pdbx_seq_one_letter_code
_entity_poly.pdbx_strand_id
1 'polypeptide(L)'
;MRLKGQNFRILVYDTTATKFKCIGMATSCTVNLTANTDDASTKDDVGGSAKPEVTSNAWSVSVESLNVVDAGAMLTAIKSMTPFTLMWDETSTTDNQSIEEASYARKGQAYLNDLTLNFNDRENSAKSLQFTGTSALEKLTTTPSTDTIAAGSYTKGQFVRLFISDSSNPALVIAGAKTLSLHVSLSLESATTKDTPGTFDVQEPTGYTYDISSNALVASNETITSNVDGQTLATLMDFYEASTLMYWQIANVSGANQRTKGAVICSGQCRISSIAVNAANRQVATYDTSLAGYGDYSVGS
;
A
#
# COMPACT_ATOMS: atom_id res chain seq x y z
N MET A 1 -24.61 20.84 -10.96
CA MET A 1 -23.52 20.25 -11.76
C MET A 1 -23.27 18.86 -11.23
N ARG A 2 -22.92 17.85 -12.05
CA ARG A 2 -22.56 16.51 -11.56
C ARG A 2 -21.06 16.46 -11.34
N LEU A 3 -20.61 16.03 -10.16
CA LEU A 3 -19.20 15.78 -9.88
C LEU A 3 -18.67 14.70 -10.84
N LYS A 4 -17.54 14.98 -11.47
CA LYS A 4 -16.81 13.96 -12.25
C LYS A 4 -15.80 13.28 -11.31
N GLY A 5 -15.66 11.96 -11.41
CA GLY A 5 -14.71 11.21 -10.56
C GLY A 5 -13.28 11.73 -10.63
N GLN A 6 -12.87 12.27 -11.77
CA GLN A 6 -11.54 12.90 -11.91
C GLN A 6 -11.30 14.12 -11.03
N ASN A 7 -12.36 14.77 -10.55
CA ASN A 7 -12.28 15.95 -9.70
C ASN A 7 -12.29 15.60 -8.21
N PHE A 8 -12.74 14.41 -7.83
CA PHE A 8 -12.70 13.95 -6.44
C PHE A 8 -11.27 13.55 -6.05
N ARG A 9 -10.77 14.10 -4.96
CA ARG A 9 -9.37 13.93 -4.51
C ARG A 9 -9.29 13.55 -3.04
N ILE A 10 -8.34 12.69 -2.74
CA ILE A 10 -7.89 12.40 -1.38
C ILE A 10 -6.57 13.14 -1.15
N LEU A 11 -6.51 13.86 -0.05
CA LEU A 11 -5.36 14.66 0.34
C LEU A 11 -4.86 14.19 1.71
N VAL A 12 -3.56 14.20 1.88
CA VAL A 12 -2.84 13.86 3.11
C VAL A 12 -2.16 15.12 3.63
N TYR A 13 -2.26 15.39 4.92
CA TYR A 13 -1.58 16.52 5.54
C TYR A 13 -0.08 16.23 5.66
N ASP A 14 0.73 17.09 5.07
CA ASP A 14 2.19 17.09 5.21
C ASP A 14 2.58 18.03 6.35
N THR A 15 3.08 17.46 7.44
CA THR A 15 3.49 18.23 8.63
C THR A 15 4.69 19.13 8.37
N THR A 16 5.56 18.75 7.43
CA THR A 16 6.75 19.53 7.08
C THR A 16 6.38 20.76 6.24
N ALA A 17 5.52 20.58 5.25
CA ALA A 17 5.03 21.68 4.41
C ALA A 17 3.89 22.46 5.06
N THR A 18 3.29 21.95 6.14
CA THR A 18 2.09 22.51 6.81
C THR A 18 0.92 22.71 5.85
N LYS A 19 0.76 21.79 4.91
CA LYS A 19 -0.23 21.84 3.84
C LYS A 19 -0.80 20.45 3.54
N PHE A 20 -1.99 20.42 2.96
CA PHE A 20 -2.54 19.20 2.39
C PHE A 20 -1.95 18.95 1.00
N LYS A 21 -1.43 17.75 0.79
CA LYS A 21 -0.94 17.25 -0.50
C LYS A 21 -1.88 16.19 -1.04
N CYS A 22 -2.23 16.32 -2.32
CA CYS A 22 -3.01 15.33 -3.01
C CYS A 22 -2.21 14.03 -3.17
N ILE A 23 -2.83 12.87 -2.99
CA ILE A 23 -2.25 11.60 -3.42
C ILE A 23 -2.17 11.65 -4.94
N GLY A 24 -0.96 11.83 -5.45
CA GLY A 24 -0.72 12.09 -6.87
C GLY A 24 -1.04 10.89 -7.75
N MET A 25 -1.43 11.13 -9.00
CA MET A 25 -1.70 10.11 -10.03
C MET A 25 -2.69 9.02 -9.60
N ALA A 26 -3.65 9.37 -8.70
CA ALA A 26 -4.69 8.44 -8.30
C ALA A 26 -5.56 8.06 -9.50
N THR A 27 -5.80 6.77 -9.67
CA THR A 27 -6.66 6.19 -10.71
C THR A 27 -8.06 5.90 -10.19
N SER A 28 -8.16 5.60 -8.90
CA SER A 28 -9.43 5.44 -8.20
C SER A 28 -9.32 5.91 -6.75
N CYS A 29 -10.43 6.40 -6.21
CA CYS A 29 -10.57 6.77 -4.81
C CYS A 29 -11.95 6.35 -4.34
N THR A 30 -12.03 5.72 -3.17
CA THR A 30 -13.30 5.34 -2.56
C THR A 30 -13.31 5.77 -1.11
N VAL A 31 -14.41 6.37 -0.67
CA VAL A 31 -14.65 6.70 0.74
C VAL A 31 -15.87 5.90 1.19
N ASN A 32 -15.70 5.10 2.23
CA ASN A 32 -16.77 4.33 2.85
C ASN A 32 -17.10 4.93 4.21
N LEU A 33 -18.38 5.14 4.45
CA LEU A 33 -18.93 5.56 5.75
C LEU A 33 -19.89 4.46 6.20
N THR A 34 -19.66 3.92 7.38
CA THR A 34 -20.44 2.81 7.92
C THR A 34 -21.03 3.21 9.27
N ALA A 35 -22.31 2.94 9.48
CA ALA A 35 -22.95 3.04 10.78
C ALA A 35 -23.28 1.60 11.26
N ASN A 36 -22.74 1.25 12.40
CA ASN A 36 -23.10 0.02 13.10
C ASN A 36 -24.39 0.27 13.88
N THR A 37 -25.33 -0.65 13.78
CA THR A 37 -26.65 -0.50 14.40
C THR A 37 -27.01 -1.75 15.19
N ASP A 38 -27.63 -1.55 16.37
CA ASP A 38 -28.30 -2.60 17.11
C ASP A 38 -29.81 -2.42 17.05
N ASP A 39 -30.55 -3.53 17.21
CA ASP A 39 -32.00 -3.51 17.26
C ASP A 39 -32.46 -3.12 18.68
N ALA A 40 -33.05 -1.94 18.82
CA ALA A 40 -33.61 -1.43 20.06
C ALA A 40 -35.11 -1.77 20.21
N SER A 41 -35.63 -2.71 19.46
CA SER A 41 -37.04 -3.14 19.53
C SER A 41 -37.35 -3.78 20.87
N THR A 42 -38.47 -3.39 21.47
CA THR A 42 -38.96 -3.91 22.75
C THR A 42 -40.31 -4.65 22.56
N LYS A 43 -40.74 -5.40 23.59
CA LYS A 43 -42.05 -6.08 23.57
C LYS A 43 -43.24 -5.11 23.53
N ASP A 44 -43.02 -3.86 23.88
CA ASP A 44 -44.03 -2.81 23.90
C ASP A 44 -44.17 -2.09 22.54
N ASP A 45 -43.33 -2.45 21.58
CA ASP A 45 -43.40 -1.89 20.24
C ASP A 45 -44.56 -2.44 19.45
N VAL A 46 -45.37 -1.53 18.95
CA VAL A 46 -46.53 -1.86 18.10
C VAL A 46 -46.06 -1.93 16.65
N GLY A 47 -46.05 -3.14 16.09
CA GLY A 47 -45.64 -3.38 14.71
C GLY A 47 -44.53 -4.42 14.58
N GLY A 48 -44.29 -4.90 13.37
CA GLY A 48 -43.25 -5.90 13.06
C GLY A 48 -41.96 -5.37 12.54
N SER A 49 -41.70 -4.05 12.65
CA SER A 49 -40.50 -3.41 12.12
C SER A 49 -39.41 -3.27 13.20
N ALA A 50 -38.19 -3.68 12.87
CA ALA A 50 -37.00 -3.43 13.72
C ALA A 50 -36.79 -1.92 13.90
N LYS A 51 -36.25 -1.53 15.06
CA LYS A 51 -35.87 -0.17 15.39
C LYS A 51 -34.36 -0.08 15.54
N PRO A 52 -33.60 0.03 14.45
CA PRO A 52 -32.15 0.10 14.53
C PRO A 52 -31.72 1.44 15.17
N GLU A 53 -30.87 1.36 16.19
CA GLU A 53 -30.17 2.49 16.76
C GLU A 53 -28.68 2.42 16.38
N VAL A 54 -28.10 3.57 16.03
CA VAL A 54 -26.67 3.66 15.67
C VAL A 54 -25.84 3.54 16.93
N THR A 55 -25.01 2.52 17.01
CA THR A 55 -24.09 2.27 18.13
C THR A 55 -22.74 2.87 17.90
N SER A 56 -22.21 2.80 16.67
CA SER A 56 -20.96 3.44 16.29
C SER A 56 -20.91 3.80 14.82
N ASN A 57 -20.02 4.73 14.47
CA ASN A 57 -19.70 5.10 13.11
C ASN A 57 -18.24 4.79 12.80
N ALA A 58 -17.99 4.25 11.63
CA ALA A 58 -16.65 4.01 11.11
C ALA A 58 -16.50 4.60 9.72
N TRP A 59 -15.28 4.89 9.32
CA TRP A 59 -14.99 5.32 7.96
C TRP A 59 -13.66 4.78 7.47
N SER A 60 -13.56 4.59 6.17
CA SER A 60 -12.34 4.14 5.53
C SER A 60 -12.18 4.82 4.16
N VAL A 61 -10.94 4.88 3.70
CA VAL A 61 -10.58 5.44 2.40
C VAL A 61 -9.65 4.47 1.69
N SER A 62 -9.96 4.14 0.43
CA SER A 62 -9.05 3.38 -0.42
C SER A 62 -8.64 4.21 -1.64
N VAL A 63 -7.36 4.10 -2.04
CA VAL A 63 -6.78 4.84 -3.15
C VAL A 63 -5.88 3.94 -3.96
N GLU A 64 -6.10 3.89 -5.28
CA GLU A 64 -5.16 3.30 -6.24
C GLU A 64 -4.39 4.43 -6.93
N SER A 65 -3.07 4.29 -7.06
CA SER A 65 -2.21 5.33 -7.64
C SER A 65 -1.06 4.73 -8.44
N LEU A 66 -0.66 5.41 -9.51
CA LEU A 66 0.53 5.08 -10.31
C LEU A 66 1.81 5.75 -9.77
N ASN A 67 1.70 6.63 -8.78
CA ASN A 67 2.86 7.28 -8.16
C ASN A 67 3.38 6.44 -7.00
N VAL A 68 4.53 5.80 -7.16
CA VAL A 68 5.24 5.04 -6.11
C VAL A 68 6.40 5.81 -5.48
N VAL A 69 6.68 7.02 -5.96
CA VAL A 69 7.83 7.82 -5.48
C VAL A 69 7.68 8.22 -4.01
N ASP A 70 6.45 8.48 -3.57
CA ASP A 70 6.11 8.82 -2.18
C ASP A 70 5.84 7.60 -1.28
N ALA A 71 6.04 6.37 -1.79
CA ALA A 71 5.84 5.15 -1.02
C ALA A 71 6.71 5.09 0.24
N GLY A 72 7.90 5.71 0.23
CA GLY A 72 8.78 5.77 1.38
C GLY A 72 8.14 6.45 2.59
N ALA A 73 7.45 7.57 2.40
CA ALA A 73 6.73 8.25 3.48
C ALA A 73 5.59 7.38 4.04
N MET A 74 4.87 6.66 3.17
CA MET A 74 3.79 5.74 3.56
C MET A 74 4.33 4.54 4.35
N LEU A 75 5.41 3.92 3.89
CA LEU A 75 6.10 2.84 4.60
C LEU A 75 6.59 3.30 5.97
N THR A 76 7.17 4.49 6.05
CA THR A 76 7.64 5.06 7.33
C THR A 76 6.48 5.27 8.30
N ALA A 77 5.33 5.74 7.84
CA ALA A 77 4.17 5.96 8.69
C ALA A 77 3.59 4.65 9.25
N ILE A 78 3.52 3.57 8.45
CA ILE A 78 3.12 2.24 8.94
C ILE A 78 4.10 1.78 10.02
N LYS A 79 5.41 1.86 9.75
CA LYS A 79 6.44 1.44 10.70
C LYS A 79 6.39 2.22 12.02
N SER A 80 6.15 3.52 11.96
CA SER A 80 6.03 4.39 13.14
C SER A 80 4.65 4.35 13.78
N MET A 81 3.69 3.60 13.19
CA MET A 81 2.31 3.52 13.68
C MET A 81 1.68 4.90 13.87
N THR A 82 1.96 5.83 12.96
CA THR A 82 1.52 7.22 13.05
C THR A 82 0.30 7.46 12.17
N PRO A 83 -0.79 8.03 12.70
CA PRO A 83 -1.97 8.34 11.90
C PRO A 83 -1.71 9.52 10.96
N PHE A 84 -2.36 9.47 9.81
CA PHE A 84 -2.43 10.58 8.87
C PHE A 84 -3.67 11.43 9.14
N THR A 85 -3.55 12.74 8.96
CA THR A 85 -4.73 13.57 8.76
C THR A 85 -5.10 13.53 7.28
N LEU A 86 -6.24 12.92 7.00
CA LEU A 86 -6.80 12.84 5.65
C LEU A 86 -7.89 13.88 5.44
N MET A 87 -8.01 14.30 4.20
CA MET A 87 -9.10 15.15 3.73
C MET A 87 -9.56 14.63 2.38
N TRP A 88 -10.83 14.71 2.09
CA TRP A 88 -11.35 14.57 0.72
C TRP A 88 -12.12 15.80 0.31
N ASP A 89 -11.94 16.19 -0.93
CA ASP A 89 -12.55 17.36 -1.51
C ASP A 89 -12.57 17.27 -3.04
N GLU A 90 -13.05 18.27 -3.72
CA GLU A 90 -13.03 18.33 -5.17
C GLU A 90 -12.04 19.38 -5.70
N THR A 91 -11.54 19.10 -6.90
CA THR A 91 -10.76 20.08 -7.64
C THR A 91 -11.65 20.87 -8.60
N SER A 92 -11.24 22.09 -8.87
CA SER A 92 -11.87 22.93 -9.88
C SER A 92 -12.01 22.21 -11.23
N THR A 93 -13.16 22.33 -11.84
CA THR A 93 -13.40 21.78 -13.18
C THR A 93 -12.66 22.54 -14.28
N THR A 94 -12.09 23.70 -13.96
CA THR A 94 -11.42 24.57 -14.90
C THR A 94 -9.93 24.22 -15.05
N ASP A 95 -9.22 24.04 -13.95
CA ASP A 95 -7.78 23.79 -13.94
C ASP A 95 -7.40 22.39 -13.44
N ASN A 96 -8.34 21.69 -12.80
CA ASN A 96 -8.15 20.36 -12.20
C ASN A 96 -7.02 20.32 -11.15
N GLN A 97 -6.62 21.44 -10.62
CA GLN A 97 -5.49 21.63 -9.70
C GLN A 97 -5.88 22.37 -8.42
N SER A 98 -6.73 23.38 -8.52
CA SER A 98 -7.20 24.13 -7.36
C SER A 98 -8.26 23.34 -6.62
N ILE A 99 -8.16 23.29 -5.29
CA ILE A 99 -9.20 22.68 -4.45
C ILE A 99 -10.34 23.67 -4.29
N GLU A 100 -11.56 23.21 -4.58
CA GLU A 100 -12.80 23.96 -4.36
C GLU A 100 -13.52 23.37 -3.15
N GLU A 101 -14.00 24.24 -2.24
CA GLU A 101 -14.71 23.80 -1.05
C GLU A 101 -16.05 23.14 -1.44
N ALA A 102 -16.16 21.85 -1.22
CA ALA A 102 -17.40 21.11 -1.42
C ALA A 102 -18.16 20.92 -0.11
N SER A 103 -19.49 20.98 -0.18
CA SER A 103 -20.34 20.79 1.00
C SER A 103 -20.17 19.40 1.66
N TYR A 104 -19.69 18.41 0.91
CA TYR A 104 -19.40 17.06 1.36
C TYR A 104 -17.94 16.85 1.81
N ALA A 105 -17.07 17.86 1.69
CA ALA A 105 -15.69 17.78 2.12
C ALA A 105 -15.59 17.51 3.62
N ARG A 106 -14.72 16.57 3.97
CA ARG A 106 -14.48 16.15 5.35
C ARG A 106 -13.00 15.92 5.60
N LYS A 107 -12.63 16.07 6.87
CA LYS A 107 -11.29 15.84 7.39
C LYS A 107 -11.37 14.91 8.59
N GLY A 108 -10.38 14.04 8.78
CA GLY A 108 -10.28 13.16 9.93
C GLY A 108 -8.91 12.51 10.03
N GLN A 109 -8.63 11.85 11.14
CA GLN A 109 -7.41 11.06 11.32
C GLN A 109 -7.65 9.60 10.98
N ALA A 110 -6.68 8.97 10.30
CA ALA A 110 -6.74 7.58 9.90
C ALA A 110 -5.35 6.93 9.91
N TYR A 111 -5.30 5.66 10.22
CA TYR A 111 -4.10 4.85 10.00
C TYR A 111 -4.10 4.28 8.59
N LEU A 112 -2.93 4.28 7.95
CA LEU A 112 -2.70 3.48 6.74
C LEU A 112 -2.53 2.03 7.18
N ASN A 113 -3.59 1.24 7.02
CA ASN A 113 -3.62 -0.14 7.50
C ASN A 113 -3.22 -1.16 6.44
N ASP A 114 -3.21 -0.79 5.17
CA ASP A 114 -2.75 -1.66 4.08
C ASP A 114 -2.04 -0.84 2.99
N LEU A 115 -0.88 -1.31 2.59
CA LEU A 115 -0.10 -0.74 1.49
C LEU A 115 0.43 -1.87 0.62
N THR A 116 0.03 -1.89 -0.64
CA THR A 116 0.59 -2.80 -1.63
C THR A 116 1.32 -2.01 -2.72
N LEU A 117 2.55 -2.37 -3.02
CA LEU A 117 3.35 -1.85 -4.12
C LEU A 117 3.52 -2.93 -5.18
N ASN A 118 3.11 -2.66 -6.41
CA ASN A 118 3.18 -3.60 -7.53
C ASN A 118 4.14 -3.09 -8.61
N PHE A 119 5.05 -3.97 -9.02
CA PHE A 119 6.07 -3.71 -10.03
C PHE A 119 6.06 -4.84 -11.06
N ASN A 120 5.21 -4.71 -12.08
CA ASN A 120 5.08 -5.69 -13.15
C ASN A 120 5.95 -5.32 -14.35
N ASP A 121 6.48 -6.33 -15.04
CA ASP A 121 7.26 -6.10 -16.26
C ASP A 121 6.45 -5.34 -17.31
N ARG A 122 7.05 -4.31 -17.94
CA ARG A 122 6.47 -3.45 -18.97
C ARG A 122 5.22 -2.65 -18.60
N GLU A 123 4.76 -2.73 -17.34
CA GLU A 123 3.65 -1.94 -16.82
C GLU A 123 4.16 -0.76 -15.99
N ASN A 124 3.31 0.21 -15.75
CA ASN A 124 3.59 1.24 -14.76
C ASN A 124 3.48 0.63 -13.36
N SER A 125 4.41 0.98 -12.50
CA SER A 125 4.31 0.63 -11.09
C SER A 125 3.05 1.24 -10.49
N ALA A 126 2.42 0.51 -9.59
CA ALA A 126 1.19 0.95 -8.93
C ALA A 126 1.29 0.74 -7.42
N LYS A 127 0.55 1.54 -6.67
CA LYS A 127 0.32 1.35 -5.25
C LYS A 127 -1.15 1.35 -4.92
N SER A 128 -1.53 0.48 -3.99
CA SER A 128 -2.84 0.45 -3.36
C SER A 128 -2.70 0.85 -1.92
N LEU A 129 -3.55 1.75 -1.46
CA LEU A 129 -3.57 2.29 -0.10
C LEU A 129 -4.94 2.08 0.50
N GLN A 130 -4.99 1.57 1.73
CA GLN A 130 -6.21 1.51 2.51
C GLN A 130 -6.00 2.18 3.86
N PHE A 131 -6.87 3.13 4.16
CA PHE A 131 -6.86 3.87 5.41
C PHE A 131 -8.10 3.54 6.23
N THR A 132 -7.91 3.34 7.52
CA THR A 132 -8.99 3.15 8.49
C THR A 132 -9.04 4.36 9.42
N GLY A 133 -10.21 4.99 9.51
CA GLY A 133 -10.43 6.16 10.35
C GLY A 133 -10.34 5.81 11.83
N THR A 134 -9.75 6.74 12.60
CA THR A 134 -9.61 6.61 14.06
C THR A 134 -10.16 7.85 14.79
N SER A 135 -10.81 8.75 14.10
CA SER A 135 -11.42 9.94 14.70
C SER A 135 -12.76 10.27 14.06
N ALA A 136 -13.51 11.14 14.73
CA ALA A 136 -14.67 11.77 14.13
C ALA A 136 -14.30 12.55 12.85
N LEU A 137 -15.23 12.61 11.92
CA LEU A 137 -15.10 13.42 10.71
C LEU A 137 -15.53 14.85 10.99
N GLU A 138 -14.66 15.79 10.65
CA GLU A 138 -14.94 17.22 10.72
C GLU A 138 -15.39 17.74 9.36
N LYS A 139 -16.50 18.49 9.36
CA LYS A 139 -16.91 19.25 8.18
C LYS A 139 -15.96 20.42 7.99
N LEU A 140 -15.45 20.59 6.76
CA LEU A 140 -14.67 21.77 6.42
C LEU A 140 -15.58 23.01 6.34
N THR A 141 -15.16 24.08 6.99
CA THR A 141 -15.83 25.39 6.96
C THR A 141 -15.02 26.43 6.20
N THR A 142 -13.76 26.12 5.92
CA THR A 142 -12.84 26.94 5.12
C THR A 142 -11.90 25.99 4.37
N THR A 143 -11.55 26.34 3.15
CA THR A 143 -10.56 25.58 2.36
C THR A 143 -9.20 25.64 3.04
N PRO A 144 -8.64 24.51 3.50
CA PRO A 144 -7.32 24.51 4.12
C PRO A 144 -6.24 24.81 3.07
N SER A 145 -5.05 25.19 3.56
CA SER A 145 -3.90 25.38 2.68
C SER A 145 -3.54 24.06 2.00
N THR A 146 -3.53 24.07 0.65
CA THR A 146 -3.19 22.91 -0.19
C THR A 146 -1.99 23.23 -1.05
N ASP A 147 -1.20 22.21 -1.38
CA ASP A 147 -0.18 22.31 -2.41
C ASP A 147 -0.82 22.18 -3.79
N THR A 148 -0.17 22.77 -4.79
CA THR A 148 -0.53 22.56 -6.19
C THR A 148 -0.37 21.07 -6.51
N ILE A 149 -1.36 20.50 -7.22
CA ILE A 149 -1.26 19.11 -7.67
C ILE A 149 -0.16 19.05 -8.72
N ALA A 150 1.03 18.60 -8.30
CA ALA A 150 2.14 18.44 -9.22
C ALA A 150 1.86 17.31 -10.21
N ALA A 151 2.29 17.48 -11.45
CA ALA A 151 2.34 16.38 -12.39
C ALA A 151 3.30 15.31 -11.81
N GLY A 152 2.76 14.16 -11.42
CA GLY A 152 3.55 13.05 -10.89
C GLY A 152 4.42 12.42 -11.97
N SER A 153 5.50 11.77 -11.57
CA SER A 153 6.26 10.87 -12.41
C SER A 153 5.92 9.43 -12.06
N TYR A 154 5.82 8.58 -13.07
CA TYR A 154 5.63 7.15 -12.88
C TYR A 154 6.92 6.39 -13.17
N THR A 155 7.13 5.30 -12.46
CA THR A 155 8.22 4.37 -12.70
C THR A 155 7.65 3.12 -13.36
N LYS A 156 8.31 2.60 -14.39
CA LYS A 156 7.93 1.30 -14.95
C LYS A 156 8.45 0.19 -14.06
N GLY A 157 7.63 -0.81 -13.81
CA GLY A 157 7.97 -1.93 -12.94
C GLY A 157 9.22 -2.68 -13.36
N GLN A 158 9.54 -2.72 -14.66
CA GLN A 158 10.78 -3.32 -15.17
C GLN A 158 12.07 -2.70 -14.63
N PHE A 159 12.00 -1.44 -14.11
CA PHE A 159 13.16 -0.74 -13.53
C PHE A 159 13.24 -0.90 -12.01
N VAL A 160 12.39 -1.72 -11.41
CA VAL A 160 12.41 -2.05 -9.99
C VAL A 160 12.61 -3.56 -9.84
N ARG A 161 13.60 -3.98 -9.05
CA ARG A 161 13.95 -5.38 -8.86
C ARG A 161 14.08 -5.74 -7.39
N LEU A 162 13.81 -7.00 -7.10
CA LEU A 162 14.06 -7.63 -5.81
C LEU A 162 15.46 -8.25 -5.83
N PHE A 163 16.31 -7.79 -4.95
CA PHE A 163 17.62 -8.37 -4.63
C PHE A 163 17.48 -9.20 -3.36
N ILE A 164 18.02 -10.41 -3.37
CA ILE A 164 17.89 -11.34 -2.25
C ILE A 164 19.16 -12.18 -2.10
N SER A 165 19.61 -12.40 -0.86
CA SER A 165 20.70 -13.32 -0.52
C SER A 165 20.72 -13.61 0.99
N ASP A 166 21.62 -14.49 1.41
CA ASP A 166 21.96 -14.76 2.80
C ASP A 166 22.89 -13.71 3.42
N SER A 167 23.42 -12.77 2.62
CA SER A 167 24.29 -11.68 3.10
C SER A 167 23.51 -10.39 3.25
N SER A 168 23.93 -9.53 4.18
CA SER A 168 23.28 -8.26 4.53
C SER A 168 23.20 -7.22 3.40
N ASN A 169 23.97 -7.41 2.33
CA ASN A 169 23.91 -6.55 1.15
C ASN A 169 23.68 -7.41 -0.10
N PRO A 170 22.44 -7.84 -0.38
CA PRO A 170 22.13 -8.67 -1.51
C PRO A 170 22.51 -8.00 -2.83
N ALA A 171 23.30 -8.70 -3.63
CA ALA A 171 23.76 -8.23 -4.93
C ALA A 171 23.01 -8.88 -6.10
N LEU A 172 22.35 -10.03 -5.86
CA LEU A 172 21.74 -10.83 -6.89
C LEU A 172 20.22 -10.65 -6.91
N VAL A 173 19.67 -10.40 -8.09
CA VAL A 173 18.21 -10.31 -8.34
C VAL A 173 17.60 -11.70 -8.48
N ILE A 174 16.28 -11.82 -8.28
CA ILE A 174 15.55 -13.00 -8.72
C ILE A 174 15.59 -13.05 -10.25
N ALA A 175 16.17 -14.13 -10.78
CA ALA A 175 16.34 -14.30 -12.22
C ALA A 175 14.99 -14.51 -12.91
N GLY A 176 14.79 -13.82 -14.05
CA GLY A 176 13.57 -14.00 -14.87
C GLY A 176 12.28 -13.48 -14.23
N ALA A 177 12.37 -12.63 -13.20
CA ALA A 177 11.19 -12.06 -12.53
C ALA A 177 10.31 -11.28 -13.51
N LYS A 178 9.01 -11.55 -13.48
CA LYS A 178 7.95 -10.90 -14.27
C LYS A 178 7.13 -9.94 -13.41
N THR A 179 6.91 -10.31 -12.16
CA THR A 179 6.16 -9.49 -11.21
C THR A 179 6.90 -9.41 -9.88
N LEU A 180 6.69 -8.33 -9.18
CA LEU A 180 7.14 -8.11 -7.81
C LEU A 180 6.06 -7.33 -7.09
N SER A 181 5.65 -7.80 -5.93
CA SER A 181 4.73 -7.10 -5.03
C SER A 181 5.31 -7.07 -3.63
N LEU A 182 5.24 -5.91 -3.00
CA LEU A 182 5.47 -5.74 -1.56
C LEU A 182 4.14 -5.34 -0.93
N HIS A 183 3.70 -6.12 0.03
CA HIS A 183 2.52 -5.84 0.83
C HIS A 183 2.92 -5.60 2.27
N VAL A 184 2.40 -4.54 2.88
CA VAL A 184 2.63 -4.17 4.27
C VAL A 184 1.29 -3.90 4.92
N SER A 185 1.01 -4.57 6.01
CA SER A 185 -0.25 -4.49 6.74
C SER A 185 -0.02 -4.08 8.19
N LEU A 186 -0.77 -3.08 8.65
CA LEU A 186 -0.81 -2.61 10.02
C LEU A 186 -2.03 -3.22 10.71
N SER A 187 -1.82 -3.93 11.81
CA SER A 187 -2.88 -4.48 12.64
C SER A 187 -3.46 -3.38 13.53
N LEU A 188 -4.77 -3.25 13.51
CA LEU A 188 -5.52 -2.28 14.31
C LEU A 188 -6.47 -3.01 15.25
N GLU A 189 -6.62 -2.51 16.46
CA GLU A 189 -7.62 -2.95 17.43
C GLU A 189 -8.50 -1.79 17.87
N SER A 190 -9.75 -2.09 18.22
CA SER A 190 -10.67 -1.08 18.72
C SER A 190 -10.27 -0.64 20.14
N ALA A 191 -10.00 0.65 20.30
CA ALA A 191 -9.72 1.30 21.58
C ALA A 191 -10.92 2.11 22.09
N THR A 192 -12.10 1.90 21.51
CA THR A 192 -13.33 2.58 21.91
C THR A 192 -13.78 2.12 23.30
N THR A 193 -13.97 3.05 24.22
CA THR A 193 -14.44 2.80 25.58
C THR A 193 -15.72 3.58 25.85
N LYS A 194 -16.34 3.34 27.02
CA LYS A 194 -17.51 4.12 27.47
C LYS A 194 -17.22 5.61 27.67
N ASP A 195 -15.96 5.96 27.85
CA ASP A 195 -15.50 7.35 28.03
C ASP A 195 -15.08 8.01 26.72
N THR A 196 -15.11 7.27 25.60
CA THR A 196 -14.79 7.80 24.26
C THR A 196 -15.91 8.75 23.84
N PRO A 197 -15.61 10.04 23.63
CA PRO A 197 -16.65 11.01 23.26
C PRO A 197 -17.11 10.79 21.80
N GLY A 198 -18.41 10.88 21.58
CA GLY A 198 -19.01 10.75 20.24
C GLY A 198 -19.33 9.30 19.88
N THR A 199 -19.67 9.10 18.61
CA THR A 199 -20.12 7.81 18.05
C THR A 199 -19.08 7.17 17.13
N PHE A 200 -17.93 7.79 16.91
CA PHE A 200 -16.90 7.25 16.02
C PHE A 200 -16.00 6.24 16.73
N ASP A 201 -15.73 5.12 16.07
CA ASP A 201 -14.78 4.13 16.54
C ASP A 201 -13.36 4.70 16.58
N VAL A 202 -12.66 4.43 17.69
CA VAL A 202 -11.23 4.74 17.85
C VAL A 202 -10.44 3.47 17.61
N GLN A 203 -9.42 3.55 16.78
CA GLN A 203 -8.53 2.44 16.45
C GLN A 203 -7.13 2.72 16.96
N GLU A 204 -6.45 1.71 17.48
CA GLU A 204 -5.04 1.77 17.88
C GLU A 204 -4.23 0.68 17.19
N PRO A 205 -3.00 0.99 16.73
CA PRO A 205 -2.14 0.02 16.08
C PRO A 205 -1.47 -0.89 17.10
N THR A 206 -1.44 -2.19 16.82
CA THR A 206 -0.83 -3.21 17.67
C THR A 206 0.47 -3.79 17.10
N GLY A 207 0.68 -3.67 15.81
CA GLY A 207 1.86 -4.16 15.13
C GLY A 207 1.69 -4.13 13.62
N TYR A 208 2.76 -4.44 12.88
CA TYR A 208 2.70 -4.58 11.44
C TYR A 208 3.40 -5.84 10.96
N THR A 209 2.99 -6.30 9.79
CA THR A 209 3.61 -7.41 9.06
C THR A 209 3.89 -6.98 7.63
N TYR A 210 4.81 -7.66 6.96
CA TYR A 210 5.04 -7.47 5.54
C TYR A 210 5.36 -8.79 4.86
N ASP A 211 4.99 -8.88 3.60
CA ASP A 211 5.30 -9.99 2.73
C ASP A 211 5.69 -9.49 1.33
N ILE A 212 6.48 -10.29 0.64
CA ILE A 212 6.93 -10.00 -0.71
C ILE A 212 6.58 -11.20 -1.57
N SER A 213 5.97 -10.95 -2.72
CA SER A 213 5.71 -11.99 -3.71
C SER A 213 6.36 -11.66 -5.04
N SER A 214 6.83 -12.68 -5.75
CA SER A 214 7.42 -12.56 -7.07
C SER A 214 7.06 -13.77 -7.92
N ASN A 215 6.63 -13.52 -9.18
CA ASN A 215 6.52 -14.54 -10.21
C ASN A 215 7.71 -14.45 -11.16
N ALA A 216 8.34 -15.56 -11.47
CA ALA A 216 9.51 -15.60 -12.32
C ALA A 216 9.49 -16.80 -13.27
N LEU A 217 10.26 -16.72 -14.35
CA LEU A 217 10.47 -17.83 -15.30
C LEU A 217 11.43 -18.84 -14.71
N VAL A 218 11.10 -20.14 -14.86
CA VAL A 218 12.06 -21.19 -14.59
C VAL A 218 13.10 -21.20 -15.70
N ALA A 219 14.33 -20.87 -15.34
CA ALA A 219 15.44 -20.88 -16.30
C ALA A 219 16.21 -22.18 -16.16
N SER A 220 16.44 -22.91 -17.26
CA SER A 220 17.32 -24.06 -17.28
C SER A 220 18.78 -23.62 -17.21
N ASN A 221 19.62 -24.41 -16.55
CA ASN A 221 21.06 -24.10 -16.34
C ASN A 221 21.84 -23.79 -17.63
N GLU A 222 21.42 -24.28 -18.77
CA GLU A 222 22.12 -24.08 -20.04
C GLU A 222 21.94 -22.69 -20.66
N THR A 223 20.83 -22.01 -20.37
CA THR A 223 20.52 -20.69 -20.96
C THR A 223 21.01 -19.53 -20.08
N ILE A 224 21.35 -19.79 -18.83
CA ILE A 224 21.68 -18.76 -17.82
C ILE A 224 23.18 -18.46 -17.76
N THR A 225 24.04 -19.37 -18.23
CA THR A 225 25.49 -19.31 -18.03
C THR A 225 26.23 -18.13 -18.66
N SER A 226 25.59 -17.35 -19.54
CA SER A 226 26.27 -16.20 -20.15
C SER A 226 25.69 -14.82 -19.84
N ASN A 227 24.48 -14.70 -19.24
CA ASN A 227 23.85 -13.39 -19.08
C ASN A 227 22.92 -13.20 -17.84
N VAL A 228 22.84 -14.15 -16.91
CA VAL A 228 21.92 -14.06 -15.75
C VAL A 228 22.66 -14.30 -14.44
N ASP A 229 23.37 -13.29 -13.94
CA ASP A 229 23.78 -13.23 -12.54
C ASP A 229 22.53 -12.96 -11.69
N GLY A 230 21.89 -14.00 -11.19
CA GLY A 230 20.66 -13.87 -10.39
C GLY A 230 20.38 -15.14 -9.59
N GLN A 231 19.56 -15.01 -8.54
CA GLN A 231 19.05 -16.13 -7.78
C GLN A 231 18.08 -16.94 -8.64
N THR A 232 18.38 -18.22 -8.82
CA THR A 232 17.58 -19.17 -9.59
C THR A 232 16.56 -19.88 -8.69
N LEU A 233 15.60 -20.58 -9.30
CA LEU A 233 14.69 -21.46 -8.56
C LEU A 233 15.45 -22.45 -7.67
N ALA A 234 16.52 -23.08 -8.18
CA ALA A 234 17.31 -24.04 -7.42
C ALA A 234 17.90 -23.42 -6.14
N THR A 235 18.53 -22.23 -6.28
CA THR A 235 19.09 -21.52 -5.11
C THR A 235 18.01 -21.11 -4.11
N LEU A 236 16.81 -20.72 -4.58
CA LEU A 236 15.71 -20.40 -3.67
C LEU A 236 15.17 -21.65 -2.97
N MET A 237 15.17 -22.80 -3.63
CA MET A 237 14.82 -24.09 -2.99
C MET A 237 15.84 -24.48 -1.92
N ASP A 238 17.14 -24.30 -2.17
CA ASP A 238 18.19 -24.54 -1.17
C ASP A 238 17.99 -23.64 0.07
N PHE A 239 17.66 -22.36 -0.12
CA PHE A 239 17.34 -21.44 0.99
C PHE A 239 16.07 -21.86 1.75
N TYR A 240 15.06 -22.34 1.04
CA TYR A 240 13.84 -22.84 1.67
C TYR A 240 14.09 -24.07 2.52
N GLU A 241 14.80 -25.10 1.98
CA GLU A 241 15.12 -26.34 2.67
C GLU A 241 16.00 -26.09 3.91
N ALA A 242 16.96 -25.18 3.80
CA ALA A 242 17.82 -24.78 4.91
C ALA A 242 17.13 -23.83 5.91
N SER A 243 15.89 -23.42 5.65
CA SER A 243 15.18 -22.40 6.45
C SER A 243 16.01 -21.13 6.68
N THR A 244 16.76 -20.71 5.67
CA THR A 244 17.73 -19.60 5.76
C THR A 244 17.02 -18.28 6.04
N LEU A 245 17.55 -17.51 6.99
CA LEU A 245 17.18 -16.09 7.15
C LEU A 245 17.91 -15.28 6.08
N MET A 246 17.15 -14.65 5.21
CA MET A 246 17.67 -13.92 4.07
C MET A 246 17.50 -12.42 4.26
N TYR A 247 18.32 -11.65 3.56
CA TYR A 247 18.19 -10.22 3.39
C TYR A 247 17.59 -9.92 2.03
N TRP A 248 16.71 -8.95 1.97
CA TRP A 248 16.09 -8.48 0.74
C TRP A 248 16.21 -6.97 0.58
N GLN A 249 16.27 -6.52 -0.65
CA GLN A 249 16.22 -5.10 -1.02
C GLN A 249 15.38 -4.94 -2.29
N ILE A 250 14.42 -4.04 -2.26
CA ILE A 250 13.74 -3.56 -3.46
C ILE A 250 14.44 -2.27 -3.87
N ALA A 251 14.99 -2.27 -5.07
CA ALA A 251 15.78 -1.15 -5.57
C ALA A 251 15.49 -0.85 -7.05
N ASN A 252 15.67 0.40 -7.41
CA ASN A 252 15.72 0.80 -8.80
C ASN A 252 16.94 0.16 -9.46
N VAL A 253 16.83 -0.14 -10.76
CA VAL A 253 17.92 -0.70 -11.54
C VAL A 253 18.24 0.15 -12.76
N SER A 254 19.50 0.08 -13.18
CA SER A 254 20.00 0.77 -14.36
C SER A 254 20.95 -0.15 -15.16
N GLY A 255 21.54 0.39 -16.21
CA GLY A 255 22.46 -0.32 -17.08
C GLY A 255 21.75 -1.08 -18.22
N ALA A 256 22.53 -1.55 -19.20
CA ALA A 256 22.03 -2.21 -20.41
C ALA A 256 21.20 -3.46 -20.12
N ASN A 257 21.49 -4.15 -19.01
CA ASN A 257 20.80 -5.39 -18.60
C ASN A 257 19.78 -5.13 -17.45
N GLN A 258 19.54 -3.88 -17.06
CA GLN A 258 18.65 -3.53 -15.95
C GLN A 258 18.94 -4.32 -14.65
N ARG A 259 20.24 -4.44 -14.30
CA ARG A 259 20.72 -5.23 -13.14
C ARG A 259 21.65 -4.46 -12.22
N THR A 260 22.16 -3.31 -12.66
CA THR A 260 22.96 -2.47 -11.78
C THR A 260 22.06 -1.88 -10.72
N LYS A 261 22.27 -2.28 -9.47
CA LYS A 261 21.51 -1.80 -8.32
C LYS A 261 21.70 -0.29 -8.15
N GLY A 262 20.61 0.45 -8.15
CA GLY A 262 20.55 1.88 -7.89
C GLY A 262 20.05 2.19 -6.49
N ALA A 263 19.22 3.23 -6.38
CA ALA A 263 18.64 3.64 -5.11
C ALA A 263 17.73 2.53 -4.54
N VAL A 264 17.96 2.19 -3.28
CA VAL A 264 17.13 1.23 -2.52
C VAL A 264 15.85 1.94 -2.11
N ILE A 265 14.71 1.36 -2.41
CA ILE A 265 13.38 1.85 -1.98
C ILE A 265 13.10 1.37 -0.55
N CYS A 266 13.31 0.08 -0.30
CA CYS A 266 13.15 -0.53 1.01
C CYS A 266 13.98 -1.81 1.11
N SER A 267 14.26 -2.23 2.34
CA SER A 267 15.08 -3.40 2.63
C SER A 267 14.70 -4.01 3.98
N GLY A 268 15.04 -5.28 4.18
CA GLY A 268 14.78 -5.96 5.45
C GLY A 268 15.26 -7.40 5.43
N GLN A 269 14.71 -8.20 6.34
CA GLN A 269 14.97 -9.63 6.43
C GLN A 269 13.69 -10.41 6.15
N CYS A 270 13.82 -11.60 5.61
CA CYS A 270 12.68 -12.48 5.32
C CYS A 270 13.07 -13.96 5.37
N ARG A 271 12.04 -14.81 5.36
CA ARG A 271 12.14 -16.23 5.07
C ARG A 271 11.23 -16.59 3.91
N ILE A 272 11.61 -17.59 3.12
CA ILE A 272 10.71 -18.12 2.10
C ILE A 272 9.56 -18.84 2.82
N SER A 273 8.33 -18.40 2.57
CA SER A 273 7.12 -19.02 3.10
C SER A 273 6.51 -20.03 2.14
N SER A 274 6.67 -19.81 0.84
CA SER A 274 6.24 -20.79 -0.17
C SER A 274 6.97 -20.61 -1.50
N ILE A 275 7.11 -21.72 -2.23
CA ILE A 275 7.52 -21.75 -3.64
C ILE A 275 6.53 -22.65 -4.37
N ALA A 276 5.89 -22.15 -5.42
CA ALA A 276 5.01 -22.93 -6.28
C ALA A 276 5.54 -22.94 -7.72
N VAL A 277 5.75 -24.12 -8.29
CA VAL A 277 6.24 -24.26 -9.66
C VAL A 277 5.07 -24.63 -10.58
N ASN A 278 4.87 -23.83 -11.62
CA ASN A 278 3.80 -23.97 -12.58
C ASN A 278 4.38 -24.39 -13.95
N ALA A 279 4.12 -25.63 -14.35
CA ALA A 279 4.64 -26.21 -15.60
C ALA A 279 3.49 -26.79 -16.43
N ALA A 280 2.80 -25.95 -17.18
CA ALA A 280 1.77 -26.40 -18.09
C ALA A 280 2.37 -26.90 -19.42
N ASN A 281 1.71 -27.90 -20.03
CA ASN A 281 2.15 -28.46 -21.29
C ASN A 281 2.20 -27.37 -22.41
N ARG A 282 3.31 -27.31 -23.13
CA ARG A 282 3.61 -26.34 -24.21
C ARG A 282 3.67 -24.87 -23.75
N GLN A 283 3.84 -24.61 -22.45
CA GLN A 283 4.06 -23.26 -21.92
C GLN A 283 5.43 -23.16 -21.25
N VAL A 284 5.94 -21.95 -21.16
CA VAL A 284 7.17 -21.70 -20.38
C VAL A 284 6.84 -21.88 -18.90
N ALA A 285 7.62 -22.71 -18.21
CA ALA A 285 7.44 -22.92 -16.80
C ALA A 285 7.73 -21.63 -16.01
N THR A 286 6.91 -21.38 -15.02
CA THR A 286 7.07 -20.25 -14.07
C THR A 286 7.08 -20.75 -12.64
N TYR A 287 7.55 -19.92 -11.74
CA TYR A 287 7.41 -20.18 -10.32
C TYR A 287 6.98 -18.91 -9.57
N ASP A 288 6.20 -19.10 -8.54
CA ASP A 288 5.78 -18.07 -7.61
C ASP A 288 6.54 -18.26 -6.30
N THR A 289 7.12 -17.19 -5.77
CA THR A 289 7.81 -17.20 -4.49
C THR A 289 7.13 -16.20 -3.58
N SER A 290 6.81 -16.64 -2.35
CA SER A 290 6.33 -15.78 -1.28
C SER A 290 7.35 -15.74 -0.15
N LEU A 291 7.64 -14.55 0.33
CA LEU A 291 8.61 -14.28 1.38
C LEU A 291 7.88 -13.62 2.54
N ALA A 292 7.91 -14.22 3.70
CA ALA A 292 7.39 -13.64 4.93
C ALA A 292 8.45 -12.74 5.56
N GLY A 293 8.07 -11.52 5.92
CA GLY A 293 8.94 -10.57 6.59
C GLY A 293 9.41 -11.06 7.97
N TYR A 294 10.62 -10.69 8.33
CA TYR A 294 11.22 -11.00 9.61
C TYR A 294 11.81 -9.74 10.25
N GLY A 295 11.28 -9.36 11.41
CA GLY A 295 11.69 -8.13 12.07
C GLY A 295 11.30 -6.86 11.31
N ASP A 296 12.01 -5.78 11.56
CA ASP A 296 11.75 -4.49 10.96
C ASP A 296 12.30 -4.38 9.53
N TYR A 297 11.61 -3.60 8.71
CA TYR A 297 12.17 -3.13 7.43
C TYR A 297 12.77 -1.73 7.56
N SER A 298 13.65 -1.39 6.63
CA SER A 298 14.22 -0.05 6.47
C SER A 298 13.74 0.56 5.16
N VAL A 299 13.43 1.86 5.21
CA VAL A 299 13.04 2.64 4.03
C VAL A 299 14.27 3.33 3.50
N GLY A 300 14.48 3.30 2.19
CA GLY A 300 15.58 3.99 1.54
C GLY A 300 15.43 5.51 1.66
N SER A 301 16.54 6.19 1.73
CA SER A 301 16.63 7.66 1.78
C SER A 301 16.61 8.27 0.39
#